data_314edeebaf1cb347a1aa22e4fd5a9213
#
_entry.id   314edeebaf1cb347a1aa22e4fd5a9213
#
_cell.length_a   1.000
_cell.length_b   1.000
_cell.length_c   1.000
_cell.angle_alpha   90.00
_cell.angle_beta   90.00
_cell.angle_gamma   90.00
#
_symmetry.space_group_name_H-M   'P 1'
#
loop_
_entity.id
_entity.type
_entity.pdbx_description
1 polymer ?
#
loop_
_entity_poly.entity_id
_entity_poly.type
_entity_poly.pdbx_seq_one_letter_code
_entity_poly.pdbx_strand_id
1 'polypeptide(L)'
;QVAFGPRVPNTKGHIACGEYLIETLRSYCDTVIVQEAQLTAFDGNVLNSKNIIASFKPKRAKRIMLCAHWDTRPFADQDTEDTNKAIDGANDGASGVGVLLEIARQFSLKKPNIGVDIILFDAEDYGQPAVSDYPRMEHSYCLGSQYWATHLHKSNYFAKYGILLDMVGG
;
A
#
# COMPACT_ATOMS: atom_id res chain seq x y z
N GLN A 1 -9.29 5.88 7.10
CA GLN A 1 -8.37 6.30 6.05
C GLN A 1 -8.91 7.52 5.31
N VAL A 2 -10.13 7.48 4.77
CA VAL A 2 -10.76 8.59 4.04
C VAL A 2 -10.79 9.91 4.83
N ALA A 3 -10.90 9.86 6.15
CA ALA A 3 -10.88 11.07 7.01
C ALA A 3 -9.54 11.85 6.96
N PHE A 4 -8.45 11.26 6.45
CA PHE A 4 -7.19 11.95 6.21
C PHE A 4 -7.17 12.72 4.87
N GLY A 5 -8.24 12.61 4.08
CA GLY A 5 -8.31 13.08 2.70
C GLY A 5 -7.52 12.18 1.72
N PRO A 6 -7.27 12.65 0.50
CA PRO A 6 -6.46 11.95 -0.49
C PRO A 6 -5.06 11.61 0.06
N ARG A 7 -4.66 10.33 -0.06
CA ARG A 7 -3.36 9.83 0.40
C ARG A 7 -2.32 9.84 -0.73
N VAL A 8 -2.32 10.90 -1.51
CA VAL A 8 -1.34 11.09 -2.57
C VAL A 8 0.06 11.18 -1.96
N PRO A 9 1.05 10.41 -2.43
CA PRO A 9 2.42 10.47 -1.93
C PRO A 9 2.96 11.90 -1.75
N ASN A 10 3.72 12.13 -0.69
CA ASN A 10 4.26 13.43 -0.26
C ASN A 10 3.26 14.42 0.37
N THR A 11 1.96 14.17 0.36
CA THR A 11 0.96 15.07 0.98
C THR A 11 0.86 14.88 2.50
N LYS A 12 0.28 15.87 3.18
CA LYS A 12 0.00 15.77 4.62
C LYS A 12 -0.95 14.62 4.95
N GLY A 13 -1.97 14.37 4.10
CA GLY A 13 -2.91 13.26 4.25
C GLY A 13 -2.21 11.90 4.16
N HIS A 14 -1.30 11.74 3.20
CA HIS A 14 -0.47 10.56 3.05
C HIS A 14 0.42 10.31 4.29
N ILE A 15 1.15 11.32 4.74
CA ILE A 15 2.02 11.21 5.92
C ILE A 15 1.21 10.80 7.15
N ALA A 16 0.13 11.51 7.45
CA ALA A 16 -0.71 11.25 8.63
C ALA A 16 -1.39 9.87 8.57
N CYS A 17 -1.87 9.46 7.40
CA CYS A 17 -2.46 8.14 7.22
C CYS A 17 -1.41 7.03 7.37
N GLY A 18 -0.22 7.19 6.80
CA GLY A 18 0.88 6.24 6.96
C GLY A 18 1.26 6.02 8.42
N GLU A 19 1.38 7.09 9.21
CA GLU A 19 1.63 7.02 10.65
C GLU A 19 0.51 6.27 11.39
N TYR A 20 -0.75 6.59 11.09
CA TYR A 20 -1.91 5.88 11.66
C TYR A 20 -1.89 4.39 11.34
N LEU A 21 -1.59 4.00 10.10
CA LEU A 21 -1.52 2.59 9.68
C LEU A 21 -0.40 1.85 10.39
N ILE A 22 0.77 2.46 10.51
CA ILE A 22 1.93 1.90 11.21
C ILE A 22 1.59 1.65 12.69
N GLU A 23 1.05 2.65 13.40
CA GLU A 23 0.69 2.52 14.82
C GLU A 23 -0.43 1.49 15.03
N THR A 24 -1.44 1.47 14.15
CA THR A 24 -2.52 0.48 14.22
C THR A 24 -1.97 -0.94 14.06
N LEU A 25 -1.13 -1.18 13.06
CA LEU A 25 -0.54 -2.50 12.85
C LEU A 25 0.44 -2.90 13.97
N ARG A 26 1.19 -1.95 14.52
CA ARG A 26 2.03 -2.19 15.71
C ARG A 26 1.24 -2.66 16.92
N SER A 27 0.01 -2.21 17.08
CA SER A 27 -0.86 -2.64 18.18
C SER A 27 -1.39 -4.07 18.05
N TYR A 28 -1.41 -4.63 16.83
CA TYR A 28 -1.98 -5.95 16.54
C TYR A 28 -0.94 -7.01 16.21
N CYS A 29 0.12 -6.65 15.50
CA CYS A 29 1.05 -7.60 14.89
C CYS A 29 2.28 -7.87 15.78
N ASP A 30 2.99 -8.97 15.52
CA ASP A 30 4.20 -9.31 16.27
C ASP A 30 5.40 -8.43 15.87
N THR A 31 5.47 -8.00 14.61
CA THR A 31 6.48 -7.07 14.09
C THR A 31 5.91 -6.19 12.99
N VAL A 32 6.41 -4.95 12.89
CA VAL A 32 6.12 -4.04 11.78
C VAL A 32 7.44 -3.45 11.28
N ILE A 33 7.68 -3.57 9.99
CA ILE A 33 8.81 -2.97 9.27
C ILE A 33 8.25 -1.90 8.36
N VAL A 34 8.84 -0.72 8.36
CA VAL A 34 8.56 0.35 7.40
C VAL A 34 9.72 0.37 6.40
N GLN A 35 9.40 0.09 5.14
CA GLN A 35 10.36 0.13 4.04
C GLN A 35 10.20 1.46 3.31
N GLU A 36 11.09 2.39 3.58
CA GLU A 36 11.11 3.70 2.94
C GLU A 36 11.95 3.67 1.66
N ALA A 37 11.46 4.36 0.63
CA ALA A 37 12.15 4.50 -0.65
C ALA A 37 11.81 5.83 -1.31
N GLN A 38 12.75 6.35 -2.10
CA GLN A 38 12.51 7.44 -3.03
C GLN A 38 12.29 6.85 -4.43
N LEU A 39 11.08 7.02 -4.95
CA LEU A 39 10.66 6.46 -6.23
C LEU A 39 10.37 7.59 -7.21
N THR A 40 10.89 7.49 -8.44
CA THR A 40 10.64 8.50 -9.46
C THR A 40 9.39 8.14 -10.25
N ALA A 41 8.39 9.03 -10.24
CA ALA A 41 7.16 8.90 -11.00
C ALA A 41 7.35 9.32 -12.47
N PHE A 42 6.33 9.04 -13.30
CA PHE A 42 6.33 9.33 -14.74
C PHE A 42 6.55 10.81 -15.09
N ASP A 43 6.14 11.71 -14.19
CA ASP A 43 6.26 13.17 -14.32
C ASP A 43 7.58 13.73 -13.77
N GLY A 44 8.49 12.86 -13.31
CA GLY A 44 9.76 13.20 -12.72
C GLY A 44 9.70 13.55 -11.23
N ASN A 45 8.52 13.54 -10.62
CA ASN A 45 8.39 13.76 -9.18
C ASN A 45 9.02 12.60 -8.40
N VAL A 46 9.73 12.95 -7.32
CA VAL A 46 10.28 11.97 -6.38
C VAL A 46 9.25 11.72 -5.27
N LEU A 47 8.74 10.51 -5.20
CA LEU A 47 7.78 10.07 -4.21
C LEU A 47 8.52 9.48 -3.00
N ASN A 48 8.30 10.03 -1.80
CA ASN A 48 8.79 9.45 -0.54
C ASN A 48 7.83 8.32 -0.13
N SER A 49 8.08 7.15 -0.62
CA SER A 49 7.21 5.98 -0.47
C SER A 49 7.50 5.22 0.82
N LYS A 50 6.45 4.62 1.41
CA LYS A 50 6.49 3.80 2.62
C LYS A 50 5.68 2.53 2.44
N ASN A 51 6.31 1.42 2.09
CA ASN A 51 5.68 0.12 2.22
C ASN A 51 5.65 -0.28 3.70
N ILE A 52 4.51 -0.74 4.19
CA ILE A 52 4.33 -1.14 5.58
C ILE A 52 4.15 -2.66 5.64
N ILE A 53 5.09 -3.36 6.26
CA ILE A 53 5.11 -4.81 6.34
C ILE A 53 4.88 -5.25 7.79
N ALA A 54 3.71 -5.80 8.07
CA ALA A 54 3.34 -6.30 9.39
C ALA A 54 3.30 -7.82 9.37
N SER A 55 3.85 -8.46 10.42
CA SER A 55 3.98 -9.91 10.44
C SER A 55 3.40 -10.52 11.72
N PHE A 56 2.68 -11.62 11.55
CA PHE A 56 2.37 -12.59 12.58
C PHE A 56 3.29 -13.80 12.44
N LYS A 57 3.83 -14.25 13.58
CA LYS A 57 4.79 -15.37 13.64
C LYS A 57 5.94 -15.22 12.61
N PRO A 58 6.73 -14.13 12.68
CA PRO A 58 7.74 -13.80 11.67
C PRO A 58 8.83 -14.88 11.48
N LYS A 59 9.02 -15.75 12.49
CA LYS A 59 10.00 -16.86 12.45
C LYS A 59 9.46 -18.13 11.78
N ARG A 60 8.15 -18.20 11.45
CA ARG A 60 7.57 -19.37 10.77
C ARG A 60 7.93 -19.36 9.29
N ALA A 61 8.51 -20.47 8.81
CA ALA A 61 8.86 -20.63 7.39
C ALA A 61 7.60 -20.79 6.50
N LYS A 62 6.61 -21.58 6.96
CA LYS A 62 5.33 -21.72 6.27
C LYS A 62 4.51 -20.48 6.49
N ARG A 63 4.35 -19.66 5.45
CA ARG A 63 3.64 -18.38 5.52
C ARG A 63 2.87 -18.04 4.25
N ILE A 64 1.94 -17.11 4.40
CA ILE A 64 1.18 -16.48 3.32
C ILE A 64 1.37 -14.97 3.37
N MET A 65 1.10 -14.29 2.26
CA MET A 65 1.10 -12.85 2.14
C MET A 65 -0.32 -12.35 1.85
N LEU A 66 -0.75 -11.32 2.55
CA LEU A 66 -1.95 -10.54 2.27
C LEU A 66 -1.51 -9.13 1.94
N CYS A 67 -2.04 -8.53 0.90
CA CYS A 67 -1.59 -7.17 0.54
C CYS A 67 -2.72 -6.32 -0.05
N ALA A 68 -2.54 -5.02 0.04
CA ALA A 68 -3.34 -3.96 -0.56
C ALA A 68 -2.45 -2.75 -0.79
N HIS A 69 -2.84 -1.81 -1.64
CA HIS A 69 -2.21 -0.49 -1.63
C HIS A 69 -2.94 0.46 -0.69
N TRP A 70 -2.27 1.52 -0.22
CA TRP A 70 -2.84 2.44 0.74
C TRP A 70 -2.82 3.90 0.31
N ASP A 71 -2.04 4.22 -0.72
CA ASP A 71 -2.03 5.52 -1.39
C ASP A 71 -3.28 5.75 -2.24
N THR A 72 -3.40 6.93 -2.81
CA THR A 72 -4.47 7.27 -3.75
C THR A 72 -3.96 8.05 -4.94
N ARG A 73 -4.75 8.00 -6.01
CA ARG A 73 -4.48 8.67 -7.27
C ARG A 73 -4.48 10.20 -7.11
N PRO A 74 -3.46 10.89 -7.65
CA PRO A 74 -3.35 12.35 -7.54
C PRO A 74 -4.33 13.11 -8.43
N PHE A 75 -4.96 12.45 -9.40
CA PHE A 75 -5.88 13.06 -10.37
C PHE A 75 -7.00 12.10 -10.74
N ALA A 76 -8.19 12.66 -10.97
CA ALA A 76 -9.38 11.92 -11.38
C ALA A 76 -9.49 11.89 -12.91
N ASP A 77 -8.53 11.28 -13.57
CA ASP A 77 -8.40 11.26 -15.04
C ASP A 77 -9.57 10.58 -15.78
N GLN A 78 -10.46 9.91 -15.05
CA GLN A 78 -11.72 9.38 -15.58
C GLN A 78 -12.93 10.28 -15.26
N ASP A 79 -12.75 11.40 -14.53
CA ASP A 79 -13.81 12.35 -14.26
C ASP A 79 -14.08 13.23 -15.49
N THR A 80 -15.31 13.68 -15.64
CA THR A 80 -15.75 14.56 -16.71
C THR A 80 -15.73 16.05 -16.35
N GLU A 81 -15.61 16.38 -15.05
CA GLU A 81 -15.69 17.75 -14.55
C GLU A 81 -14.33 18.28 -14.07
N ASP A 82 -13.60 17.53 -13.27
CA ASP A 82 -12.31 17.94 -12.69
C ASP A 82 -11.28 16.80 -12.70
N THR A 83 -10.66 16.62 -13.85
CA THR A 83 -9.64 15.57 -14.05
C THR A 83 -8.37 15.76 -13.22
N ASN A 84 -8.12 16.95 -12.67
CA ASN A 84 -6.92 17.25 -11.88
C ASN A 84 -7.13 17.10 -10.36
N LYS A 85 -8.35 16.80 -9.93
CA LYS A 85 -8.66 16.61 -8.52
C LYS A 85 -8.18 15.28 -8.01
N ALA A 86 -7.45 15.28 -6.89
CA ALA A 86 -7.07 14.06 -6.20
C ALA A 86 -8.30 13.32 -5.68
N ILE A 87 -8.32 11.99 -5.78
CA ILE A 87 -9.44 11.17 -5.31
C ILE A 87 -9.28 10.73 -3.86
N ASP A 88 -10.40 10.55 -3.15
CA ASP A 88 -10.41 10.10 -1.75
C ASP A 88 -10.10 8.61 -1.59
N GLY A 89 -10.21 7.82 -2.65
CA GLY A 89 -9.83 6.41 -2.69
C GLY A 89 -10.51 5.56 -1.61
N ALA A 90 -11.84 5.71 -1.44
CA ALA A 90 -12.58 4.95 -0.41
C ALA A 90 -12.66 3.45 -0.76
N ASN A 91 -12.91 3.13 -2.02
CA ASN A 91 -12.88 1.76 -2.54
C ASN A 91 -11.48 1.40 -3.01
N ASP A 92 -10.88 2.27 -3.81
CA ASP A 92 -9.54 2.14 -4.36
C ASP A 92 -8.48 2.48 -3.30
N GLY A 93 -7.80 1.44 -2.84
CA GLY A 93 -6.86 1.37 -1.73
C GLY A 93 -7.52 1.20 -0.37
N ALA A 94 -8.42 2.08 0.09
CA ALA A 94 -8.88 2.05 1.48
C ALA A 94 -9.73 0.84 1.83
N SER A 95 -10.52 0.28 0.91
CA SER A 95 -11.35 -0.90 1.17
C SER A 95 -10.51 -2.13 1.48
N GLY A 96 -9.50 -2.43 0.67
CA GLY A 96 -8.57 -3.53 0.88
C GLY A 96 -7.80 -3.40 2.19
N VAL A 97 -7.27 -2.21 2.46
CA VAL A 97 -6.57 -1.93 3.73
C VAL A 97 -7.50 -2.08 4.93
N GLY A 98 -8.76 -1.62 4.84
CA GLY A 98 -9.74 -1.79 5.92
C GLY A 98 -9.97 -3.24 6.30
N VAL A 99 -10.12 -4.12 5.30
CA VAL A 99 -10.22 -5.57 5.51
C VAL A 99 -8.95 -6.13 6.15
N LEU A 100 -7.76 -5.72 5.69
CA LEU A 100 -6.48 -6.20 6.25
C LEU A 100 -6.27 -5.75 7.70
N LEU A 101 -6.68 -4.54 8.07
CA LEU A 101 -6.63 -4.08 9.46
C LEU A 101 -7.57 -4.91 10.36
N GLU A 102 -8.77 -5.25 9.89
CA GLU A 102 -9.69 -6.12 10.64
C GLU A 102 -9.13 -7.55 10.77
N ILE A 103 -8.53 -8.10 9.72
CA ILE A 103 -7.82 -9.40 9.79
C ILE A 103 -6.69 -9.32 10.83
N ALA A 104 -5.91 -8.25 10.84
CA ALA A 104 -4.85 -8.05 11.84
C ALA A 104 -5.43 -8.02 13.26
N ARG A 105 -6.53 -7.30 13.46
CA ARG A 105 -7.24 -7.25 14.75
C ARG A 105 -7.73 -8.65 15.17
N GLN A 106 -8.33 -9.42 14.29
CA GLN A 106 -8.76 -10.79 14.57
C GLN A 106 -7.58 -11.70 14.94
N PHE A 107 -6.47 -11.59 14.21
CA PHE A 107 -5.26 -12.37 14.52
C PHE A 107 -4.57 -11.93 15.80
N SER A 108 -4.74 -10.69 16.27
CA SER A 108 -4.27 -10.29 17.59
C SER A 108 -5.02 -11.00 18.72
N LEU A 109 -6.31 -11.28 18.54
CA LEU A 109 -7.15 -12.01 19.48
C LEU A 109 -6.90 -13.53 19.42
N LYS A 110 -6.71 -14.05 18.21
CA LYS A 110 -6.44 -15.49 18.00
C LYS A 110 -5.34 -15.66 16.95
N LYS A 111 -4.12 -15.86 17.40
CA LYS A 111 -2.93 -15.99 16.54
C LYS A 111 -3.09 -17.11 15.52
N PRO A 112 -2.73 -16.87 14.23
CA PRO A 112 -2.78 -17.89 13.20
C PRO A 112 -1.76 -19.02 13.47
N ASN A 113 -1.99 -20.22 12.90
CA ASN A 113 -1.07 -21.35 13.05
C ASN A 113 0.16 -21.28 12.14
N ILE A 114 0.12 -20.44 11.10
CA ILE A 114 1.17 -20.18 10.13
C ILE A 114 1.71 -18.76 10.27
N GLY A 115 2.81 -18.44 9.60
CA GLY A 115 3.23 -17.05 9.40
C GLY A 115 2.26 -16.33 8.48
N VAL A 116 1.94 -15.09 8.79
CA VAL A 116 1.16 -14.22 7.91
C VAL A 116 1.85 -12.87 7.84
N ASP A 117 2.10 -12.40 6.62
CA ASP A 117 2.56 -11.03 6.38
C ASP A 117 1.41 -10.23 5.77
N ILE A 118 1.17 -9.06 6.32
CA ILE A 118 0.28 -8.06 5.76
C ILE A 118 1.19 -6.96 5.20
N ILE A 119 1.11 -6.73 3.90
CA ILE A 119 1.92 -5.71 3.24
C ILE A 119 0.99 -4.66 2.65
N LEU A 120 1.13 -3.43 3.13
CA LEU A 120 0.46 -2.27 2.56
C LEU A 120 1.46 -1.58 1.64
N PHE A 121 1.23 -1.69 0.33
CA PHE A 121 2.07 -1.07 -0.68
C PHE A 121 1.71 0.40 -0.87
N ASP A 122 2.72 1.22 -1.11
CA ASP A 122 2.61 2.65 -1.38
C ASP A 122 2.91 2.94 -2.85
N ALA A 123 2.54 4.13 -3.33
CA ALA A 123 2.81 4.60 -4.67
C ALA A 123 2.36 3.60 -5.76
N GLU A 124 1.22 2.97 -5.54
CA GLU A 124 0.57 2.11 -6.52
C GLU A 124 -0.06 2.94 -7.61
N ASP A 125 -0.85 3.95 -7.21
CA ASP A 125 -1.84 4.63 -8.04
C ASP A 125 -1.33 5.97 -8.60
N TYR A 126 -0.04 6.28 -8.41
CA TYR A 126 0.62 7.44 -9.05
C TYR A 126 1.09 7.12 -10.48
N GLY A 127 0.29 6.34 -11.22
CA GLY A 127 0.61 5.92 -12.58
C GLY A 127 0.30 6.95 -13.64
N GLN A 128 0.98 6.85 -14.78
CA GLN A 128 0.80 7.77 -15.91
C GLN A 128 -0.60 7.63 -16.53
N PRO A 129 -1.38 8.74 -16.64
CA PRO A 129 -2.67 8.72 -17.30
C PRO A 129 -2.53 8.41 -18.80
N ALA A 130 -3.63 7.95 -19.41
CA ALA A 130 -3.65 7.60 -20.85
C ALA A 130 -3.33 8.80 -21.74
N VAL A 131 -3.77 10.00 -21.33
CA VAL A 131 -3.42 11.28 -21.97
C VAL A 131 -2.43 12.00 -21.06
N SER A 132 -1.21 12.22 -21.56
CA SER A 132 -0.12 12.81 -20.78
C SER A 132 0.86 13.50 -21.71
N ASP A 133 1.38 14.66 -21.30
CA ASP A 133 2.42 15.41 -22.01
C ASP A 133 3.83 14.84 -21.79
N TYR A 134 3.96 13.90 -20.85
CA TYR A 134 5.24 13.25 -20.56
C TYR A 134 5.50 12.05 -21.47
N PRO A 135 6.76 11.73 -21.75
CA PRO A 135 7.12 10.51 -22.45
C PRO A 135 6.51 9.28 -21.81
N ARG A 136 6.09 8.30 -22.61
CA ARG A 136 5.50 7.06 -22.10
C ARG A 136 6.46 6.35 -21.17
N MET A 137 6.04 6.17 -19.93
CA MET A 137 6.74 5.36 -18.91
C MET A 137 6.05 4.01 -18.80
N GLU A 138 6.73 2.96 -19.21
CA GLU A 138 6.26 1.59 -18.96
C GLU A 138 6.32 1.30 -17.45
N HIS A 139 5.36 0.56 -16.95
CA HIS A 139 5.30 0.18 -15.52
C HIS A 139 5.26 1.37 -14.56
N SER A 140 4.57 2.46 -14.93
CA SER A 140 4.44 3.67 -14.10
C SER A 140 3.58 3.48 -12.84
N TYR A 141 2.78 2.43 -12.78
CA TYR A 141 1.96 2.03 -11.62
C TYR A 141 2.71 1.09 -10.69
N CYS A 142 2.19 0.87 -9.49
CA CYS A 142 2.68 -0.14 -8.55
C CYS A 142 4.14 0.06 -8.13
N LEU A 143 4.64 1.29 -8.08
CA LEU A 143 6.07 1.57 -7.86
C LEU A 143 6.58 1.01 -6.53
N GLY A 144 5.78 1.10 -5.46
CA GLY A 144 6.17 0.55 -4.15
C GLY A 144 6.28 -0.96 -4.15
N SER A 145 5.36 -1.68 -4.79
CA SER A 145 5.44 -3.15 -4.88
C SER A 145 6.58 -3.61 -5.81
N GLN A 146 6.87 -2.87 -6.89
CA GLN A 146 8.04 -3.11 -7.74
C GLN A 146 9.34 -2.95 -6.95
N TYR A 147 9.44 -1.88 -6.14
CA TYR A 147 10.59 -1.67 -5.26
C TYR A 147 10.73 -2.83 -4.25
N TRP A 148 9.65 -3.20 -3.58
CA TRP A 148 9.65 -4.31 -2.64
C TRP A 148 10.08 -5.63 -3.29
N ALA A 149 9.64 -5.92 -4.52
CA ALA A 149 9.98 -7.15 -5.23
C ALA A 149 11.49 -7.29 -5.49
N THR A 150 12.20 -6.17 -5.65
CA THR A 150 13.65 -6.12 -5.85
C THR A 150 14.44 -5.89 -4.54
N HIS A 151 13.78 -5.44 -3.48
CA HIS A 151 14.36 -5.12 -2.17
C HIS A 151 13.55 -5.79 -1.06
N LEU A 152 13.52 -7.11 -1.04
CA LEU A 152 12.74 -7.87 -0.07
C LEU A 152 13.12 -7.51 1.37
N HIS A 153 12.12 -7.26 2.20
CA HIS A 153 12.29 -6.91 3.62
C HIS A 153 12.98 -7.99 4.46
N LYS A 154 13.14 -9.17 3.92
CA LYS A 154 13.82 -10.32 4.54
C LYS A 154 14.56 -11.11 3.48
N SER A 155 15.81 -11.48 3.74
CA SER A 155 16.57 -12.36 2.87
C SER A 155 15.87 -13.71 2.69
N ASN A 156 15.82 -14.20 1.44
CA ASN A 156 15.14 -15.44 1.08
C ASN A 156 13.66 -15.48 1.49
N TYR A 157 12.97 -14.32 1.44
CA TYR A 157 11.55 -14.25 1.71
C TYR A 157 10.78 -15.13 0.72
N PHE A 158 9.90 -15.97 1.25
CA PHE A 158 9.03 -16.81 0.46
C PHE A 158 7.67 -16.96 1.14
N ALA A 159 6.61 -16.54 0.48
CA ALA A 159 5.23 -16.83 0.85
C ALA A 159 4.69 -17.94 -0.08
N LYS A 160 3.97 -18.90 0.47
CA LYS A 160 3.38 -20.00 -0.31
C LYS A 160 2.43 -19.48 -1.40
N TYR A 161 1.70 -18.42 -1.10
CA TYR A 161 0.87 -17.63 -2.03
C TYR A 161 0.60 -16.25 -1.41
N GLY A 162 0.19 -15.32 -2.25
CA GLY A 162 -0.28 -14.01 -1.88
C GLY A 162 -1.75 -13.82 -2.24
N ILE A 163 -2.44 -12.97 -1.47
CA ILE A 163 -3.79 -12.50 -1.77
C ILE A 163 -3.73 -10.98 -1.80
N LEU A 164 -4.01 -10.39 -2.96
CA LEU A 164 -4.18 -8.96 -3.13
C LEU A 164 -5.65 -8.61 -2.95
N LEU A 165 -5.91 -7.58 -2.14
CA LEU A 165 -7.21 -6.98 -1.90
C LEU A 165 -7.20 -5.59 -2.51
N ASP A 166 -7.92 -5.45 -3.61
CA ASP A 166 -8.03 -4.22 -4.34
C ASP A 166 -9.49 -4.01 -4.75
N MET A 167 -10.03 -2.81 -4.49
CA MET A 167 -11.40 -2.41 -4.80
C MET A 167 -12.46 -3.41 -4.30
N VAL A 168 -12.34 -3.87 -3.04
CA VAL A 168 -13.24 -4.88 -2.45
C VAL A 168 -14.47 -4.31 -1.76
N GLY A 169 -14.71 -3.02 -1.88
CA GLY A 169 -15.83 -2.28 -1.26
C GLY A 169 -16.97 -1.96 -2.23
N GLY A 170 -17.09 -2.68 -3.34
CA GLY A 170 -18.14 -2.45 -4.37
C GLY A 170 -19.50 -2.99 -4.00
#